data_42c795db29d3105f5987df06367152d2
#
_entry.id   42c795db29d3105f5987df06367152d2
#
_cell.length_a   1.000
_cell.length_b   1.000
_cell.length_c   1.000
_cell.angle_alpha   90.00
_cell.angle_beta   90.00
_cell.angle_gamma   90.00
#
_symmetry.space_group_name_H-M   'P 1'
#
loop_
_entity.id
_entity.type
_entity.pdbx_description
1 polymer ?
#
loop_
_entity_poly.entity_id
_entity_poly.type
_entity_poly.pdbx_seq_one_letter_code
_entity_poly.pdbx_strand_id
1 'polypeptide(L)'
;MRKLVWFSLGFGAACCLCAYVLTGSARVILAAAVGFLTLFAAIAGRKFALFRRIAAVLLGFAMGVGWFILYDGFYLNAAGTMDGKTANAVIRVSDYSYETAYGIGVDGTVQLEGKSYRLRAYLDLGETLEPGDTVSGQFRFRATTPKESRTYHAGNGIFLLAYQVDEVSVSPHTDASWRDIPARLRHRIQAILQTCIPQDAAPFARALLLGDTTSLSYAIDTSLKIR
;
A
#
# COMPACT_ATOMS: atom_id res chain seq x y z
N MET A 1 21.02 -23.99 -13.11
CA MET A 1 21.02 -23.25 -11.84
C MET A 1 20.47 -21.84 -11.99
N ARG A 2 19.57 -21.46 -11.09
CA ARG A 2 19.11 -20.08 -10.76
C ARG A 2 18.56 -19.20 -11.89
N LYS A 3 17.77 -19.77 -12.79
CA LYS A 3 16.99 -18.96 -13.77
C LYS A 3 16.04 -17.98 -13.07
N LEU A 4 15.52 -18.37 -11.93
CA LEU A 4 14.64 -17.57 -11.08
C LEU A 4 15.31 -16.30 -10.57
N VAL A 5 16.60 -16.35 -10.22
CA VAL A 5 17.37 -15.18 -9.76
C VAL A 5 17.48 -14.13 -10.87
N TRP A 6 17.79 -14.56 -12.09
CA TRP A 6 17.87 -13.64 -13.23
C TRP A 6 16.51 -13.02 -13.58
N PHE A 7 15.46 -13.83 -13.52
CA PHE A 7 14.09 -13.36 -13.70
C PHE A 7 13.68 -12.33 -12.63
N SER A 8 13.90 -12.65 -11.34
CA SER A 8 13.55 -11.75 -10.23
C SER A 8 14.32 -10.42 -10.29
N LEU A 9 15.60 -10.47 -10.69
CA LEU A 9 16.42 -9.28 -10.86
C LEU A 9 15.87 -8.38 -11.98
N GLY A 10 15.48 -8.96 -13.12
CA GLY A 10 14.82 -8.23 -14.20
C GLY A 10 13.49 -7.63 -13.77
N PHE A 11 12.64 -8.40 -13.09
CA PHE A 11 11.35 -7.96 -12.59
C PHE A 11 11.47 -6.79 -11.60
N GLY A 12 12.35 -6.93 -10.59
CA GLY A 12 12.58 -5.87 -9.60
C GLY A 12 13.13 -4.59 -10.22
N ALA A 13 14.10 -4.70 -11.14
CA ALA A 13 14.64 -3.55 -11.87
C ALA A 13 13.56 -2.82 -12.68
N ALA A 14 12.67 -3.57 -13.34
CA ALA A 14 11.55 -3.00 -14.09
C ALA A 14 10.58 -2.24 -13.20
N CYS A 15 10.20 -2.82 -12.07
CA CYS A 15 9.31 -2.17 -11.11
C CYS A 15 9.92 -0.87 -10.56
N CYS A 16 11.21 -0.88 -10.19
CA CYS A 16 11.92 0.31 -9.74
C CYS A 16 11.97 1.39 -10.83
N LEU A 17 12.31 1.01 -12.05
CA LEU A 17 12.40 1.95 -13.18
C LEU A 17 11.04 2.59 -13.48
N CYS A 18 9.98 1.79 -13.53
CA CYS A 18 8.62 2.26 -13.77
C CYS A 18 8.08 3.13 -12.62
N ALA A 19 8.47 2.84 -11.37
CA ALA A 19 8.01 3.60 -10.22
C ALA A 19 8.67 4.97 -10.11
N TYR A 20 9.98 5.05 -10.36
CA TYR A 20 10.77 6.24 -10.03
C TYR A 20 11.23 7.06 -11.23
N VAL A 21 11.39 6.45 -12.39
CA VAL A 21 12.01 7.11 -13.56
C VAL A 21 11.02 7.38 -14.68
N LEU A 22 10.20 6.37 -15.01
CA LEU A 22 9.33 6.42 -16.17
C LEU A 22 7.92 6.90 -15.83
N THR A 23 7.36 7.74 -16.70
CA THR A 23 6.00 8.26 -16.55
C THR A 23 5.20 8.08 -17.84
N GLY A 24 3.89 7.83 -17.73
CA GLY A 24 2.95 7.85 -18.83
C GLY A 24 3.30 6.94 -20.00
N SER A 25 3.32 7.51 -21.21
CA SER A 25 3.54 6.78 -22.48
C SER A 25 4.91 6.11 -22.59
N ALA A 26 5.93 6.63 -21.89
CA ALA A 26 7.27 6.04 -21.92
C ALA A 26 7.28 4.59 -21.39
N ARG A 27 6.40 4.26 -20.42
CA ARG A 27 6.24 2.89 -19.91
C ARG A 27 5.73 1.93 -20.98
N VAL A 28 4.77 2.36 -21.78
CA VAL A 28 4.18 1.53 -22.85
C VAL A 28 5.21 1.27 -23.96
N ILE A 29 5.96 2.30 -24.35
CA ILE A 29 7.03 2.18 -25.36
C ILE A 29 8.11 1.22 -24.87
N LEU A 30 8.51 1.35 -23.59
CA LEU A 30 9.49 0.45 -23.00
C LEU A 30 8.97 -1.00 -22.94
N ALA A 31 7.70 -1.21 -22.58
CA ALA A 31 7.10 -2.53 -22.55
C ALA A 31 7.15 -3.20 -23.93
N ALA A 32 6.80 -2.48 -24.96
CA ALA A 32 6.84 -2.98 -26.34
C ALA A 32 8.28 -3.30 -26.80
N ALA A 33 9.24 -2.41 -26.55
CA ALA A 33 10.64 -2.60 -26.88
C ALA A 33 11.27 -3.82 -26.17
N VAL A 34 11.03 -3.94 -24.87
CA VAL A 34 11.54 -5.07 -24.07
C VAL A 34 10.84 -6.37 -24.45
N GLY A 35 9.55 -6.34 -24.74
CA GLY A 35 8.81 -7.51 -25.25
C GLY A 35 9.42 -8.03 -26.54
N PHE A 36 9.73 -7.14 -27.48
CA PHE A 36 10.39 -7.50 -28.74
C PHE A 36 11.80 -8.07 -28.52
N LEU A 37 12.62 -7.43 -27.69
CA LEU A 37 13.95 -7.92 -27.32
C LEU A 37 13.90 -9.29 -26.65
N THR A 38 12.89 -9.53 -25.80
CA THR A 38 12.67 -10.82 -25.13
C THR A 38 12.41 -11.93 -26.15
N LEU A 39 11.55 -11.67 -27.13
CA LEU A 39 11.24 -12.61 -28.19
C LEU A 39 12.50 -12.96 -29.00
N PHE A 40 13.27 -11.95 -29.38
CA PHE A 40 14.53 -12.12 -30.11
C PHE A 40 15.55 -12.94 -29.30
N ALA A 41 15.74 -12.59 -28.02
CA ALA A 41 16.65 -13.33 -27.12
C ALA A 41 16.20 -14.77 -26.86
N ALA A 42 14.91 -15.04 -26.85
CA ALA A 42 14.35 -16.39 -26.70
C ALA A 42 14.66 -17.26 -27.91
N ILE A 43 14.56 -16.71 -29.12
CA ILE A 43 14.90 -17.40 -30.37
C ILE A 43 16.41 -17.68 -30.43
N ALA A 44 17.25 -16.67 -30.17
CA ALA A 44 18.70 -16.82 -30.16
C ALA A 44 19.20 -17.76 -29.03
N GLY A 45 18.48 -17.79 -27.93
CA GLY A 45 18.78 -18.64 -26.74
C GLY A 45 18.66 -20.13 -26.98
N ARG A 46 18.10 -20.55 -28.13
CA ARG A 46 18.10 -21.97 -28.54
C ARG A 46 19.51 -22.50 -28.81
N LYS A 47 20.41 -21.65 -29.28
CA LYS A 47 21.78 -22.03 -29.65
C LYS A 47 22.83 -21.74 -28.59
N PHE A 48 22.65 -20.69 -27.76
CA PHE A 48 23.69 -20.20 -26.85
C PHE A 48 23.18 -20.09 -25.40
N ALA A 49 23.93 -20.64 -24.44
CA ALA A 49 23.58 -20.62 -23.03
C ALA A 49 23.49 -19.21 -22.41
N LEU A 50 24.32 -18.26 -22.93
CA LEU A 50 24.31 -16.87 -22.51
C LEU A 50 22.96 -16.19 -22.84
N PHE A 51 22.45 -16.38 -24.05
CA PHE A 51 21.18 -15.81 -24.47
C PHE A 51 20.00 -16.32 -23.67
N ARG A 52 20.06 -17.55 -23.13
CA ARG A 52 19.03 -18.07 -22.22
C ARG A 52 18.98 -17.33 -20.88
N ARG A 53 20.13 -16.84 -20.36
CA ARG A 53 20.16 -16.02 -19.15
C ARG A 53 19.62 -14.61 -19.44
N ILE A 54 20.05 -14.03 -20.54
CA ILE A 54 19.56 -12.72 -21.00
C ILE A 54 18.04 -12.77 -21.24
N ALA A 55 17.55 -13.81 -21.89
CA ALA A 55 16.12 -14.00 -22.09
C ALA A 55 15.34 -14.11 -20.79
N ALA A 56 15.89 -14.75 -19.75
CA ALA A 56 15.25 -14.83 -18.45
C ALA A 56 15.15 -13.46 -17.75
N VAL A 57 16.21 -12.63 -17.84
CA VAL A 57 16.20 -11.24 -17.32
C VAL A 57 15.19 -10.38 -18.08
N LEU A 58 15.21 -10.42 -19.41
CA LEU A 58 14.31 -9.64 -20.25
C LEU A 58 12.86 -10.07 -20.06
N LEU A 59 12.59 -11.35 -19.89
CA LEU A 59 11.25 -11.85 -19.57
C LEU A 59 10.75 -11.32 -18.22
N GLY A 60 11.60 -11.40 -17.21
CA GLY A 60 11.29 -10.82 -15.90
C GLY A 60 11.02 -9.32 -15.99
N PHE A 61 11.84 -8.61 -16.75
CA PHE A 61 11.69 -7.18 -16.97
C PHE A 61 10.38 -6.84 -17.71
N ALA A 62 10.06 -7.55 -18.79
CA ALA A 62 8.81 -7.37 -19.53
C ALA A 62 7.58 -7.62 -18.66
N MET A 63 7.61 -8.71 -17.86
CA MET A 63 6.53 -8.99 -16.91
C MET A 63 6.43 -7.93 -15.81
N GLY A 64 7.56 -7.40 -15.32
CA GLY A 64 7.59 -6.33 -14.34
C GLY A 64 6.97 -5.03 -14.85
N VAL A 65 7.30 -4.62 -16.09
CA VAL A 65 6.69 -3.45 -16.73
C VAL A 65 5.20 -3.68 -16.96
N GLY A 66 4.79 -4.84 -17.48
CA GLY A 66 3.39 -5.19 -17.69
C GLY A 66 2.59 -5.18 -16.39
N TRP A 67 3.13 -5.77 -15.34
CA TRP A 67 2.53 -5.74 -14.00
C TRP A 67 2.38 -4.32 -13.49
N PHE A 68 3.40 -3.48 -13.64
CA PHE A 68 3.34 -2.09 -13.18
C PHE A 68 2.30 -1.27 -13.96
N ILE A 69 2.15 -1.47 -15.26
CA ILE A 69 1.11 -0.82 -16.08
C ILE A 69 -0.30 -1.20 -15.57
N LEU A 70 -0.52 -2.48 -15.29
CA LEU A 70 -1.78 -2.96 -14.72
C LEU A 70 -2.03 -2.35 -13.35
N TYR A 71 -1.03 -2.37 -12.47
CA TYR A 71 -1.10 -1.77 -11.14
C TYR A 71 -1.41 -0.26 -11.20
N ASP A 72 -0.72 0.47 -12.06
CA ASP A 72 -0.96 1.90 -12.29
C ASP A 72 -2.40 2.16 -12.77
N GLY A 73 -2.87 1.39 -13.75
CA GLY A 73 -4.21 1.52 -14.31
C GLY A 73 -5.33 1.20 -13.31
N PHE A 74 -5.17 0.12 -12.56
CA PHE A 74 -6.22 -0.34 -11.65
C PHE A 74 -6.27 0.44 -10.33
N TYR A 75 -5.12 0.85 -9.79
CA TYR A 75 -5.04 1.45 -8.46
C TYR A 75 -4.66 2.93 -8.50
N LEU A 76 -3.54 3.28 -9.13
CA LEU A 76 -2.99 4.63 -9.02
C LEU A 76 -3.77 5.65 -9.85
N ASN A 77 -4.00 5.36 -11.11
CA ASN A 77 -4.79 6.24 -11.98
C ASN A 77 -6.25 6.33 -11.53
N ALA A 78 -6.82 5.20 -11.09
CA ALA A 78 -8.17 5.17 -10.57
C ALA A 78 -8.31 6.05 -9.30
N ALA A 79 -7.35 6.00 -8.38
CA ALA A 79 -7.32 6.92 -7.23
C ALA A 79 -7.10 8.39 -7.65
N GLY A 80 -6.27 8.61 -8.67
CA GLY A 80 -5.99 9.94 -9.22
C GLY A 80 -7.24 10.67 -9.75
N THR A 81 -8.23 9.93 -10.24
CA THR A 81 -9.50 10.54 -10.70
C THR A 81 -10.33 11.13 -9.56
N MET A 82 -10.09 10.71 -8.32
CA MET A 82 -10.78 11.19 -7.11
C MET A 82 -10.04 12.34 -6.43
N ASP A 83 -8.86 12.72 -6.92
CA ASP A 83 -8.06 13.77 -6.30
C ASP A 83 -8.79 15.11 -6.28
N GLY A 84 -8.89 15.73 -5.09
CA GLY A 84 -9.57 17.00 -4.87
C GLY A 84 -11.11 16.95 -4.89
N LYS A 85 -11.73 15.81 -5.21
CA LYS A 85 -13.19 15.67 -5.22
C LYS A 85 -13.74 15.58 -3.80
N THR A 86 -14.92 16.16 -3.60
CA THR A 86 -15.73 15.99 -2.40
C THR A 86 -16.95 15.17 -2.75
N ALA A 87 -17.20 14.11 -1.98
CA ALA A 87 -18.35 13.24 -2.20
C ALA A 87 -18.84 12.64 -0.89
N ASN A 88 -20.13 12.32 -0.86
CA ASN A 88 -20.70 11.50 0.20
C ASN A 88 -20.22 10.06 0.03
N ALA A 89 -19.71 9.48 1.10
CA ALA A 89 -19.17 8.15 1.08
C ALA A 89 -19.42 7.42 2.39
N VAL A 90 -19.45 6.09 2.29
CA VAL A 90 -19.49 5.19 3.43
C VAL A 90 -18.14 4.47 3.50
N ILE A 91 -17.39 4.76 4.55
CA ILE A 91 -16.08 4.17 4.81
C ILE A 91 -16.26 3.02 5.78
N ARG A 92 -15.87 1.82 5.39
CA ARG A 92 -15.79 0.68 6.29
C ARG A 92 -14.40 0.64 6.93
N VAL A 93 -14.36 0.70 8.24
CA VAL A 93 -13.14 0.64 9.05
C VAL A 93 -12.52 -0.76 8.95
N SER A 94 -11.22 -0.81 8.66
CA SER A 94 -10.48 -2.08 8.49
C SER A 94 -9.53 -2.39 9.65
N ASP A 95 -9.14 -1.38 10.41
CA ASP A 95 -8.26 -1.51 11.58
C ASP A 95 -8.71 -0.54 12.68
N TYR A 96 -8.23 -0.72 13.90
CA TYR A 96 -8.52 0.19 15.01
C TYR A 96 -8.07 1.61 14.68
N SER A 97 -8.87 2.58 15.16
CA SER A 97 -8.51 3.99 15.04
C SER A 97 -7.30 4.31 15.94
N TYR A 98 -6.56 5.32 15.55
CA TYR A 98 -5.41 5.82 16.30
C TYR A 98 -5.41 7.35 16.33
N GLU A 99 -4.88 7.92 17.40
CA GLU A 99 -4.78 9.36 17.54
C GLU A 99 -3.75 9.95 16.57
N THR A 100 -4.08 11.08 15.99
CA THR A 100 -3.19 11.87 15.13
C THR A 100 -3.21 13.33 15.57
N ALA A 101 -2.26 14.12 15.08
CA ALA A 101 -2.25 15.57 15.33
C ALA A 101 -3.49 16.31 14.78
N TYR A 102 -4.28 15.66 13.92
CA TYR A 102 -5.43 16.23 13.23
C TYR A 102 -6.75 15.52 13.57
N GLY A 103 -6.84 14.87 14.73
CA GLY A 103 -7.97 14.06 15.14
C GLY A 103 -7.66 12.57 15.08
N ILE A 104 -8.66 11.76 14.77
CA ILE A 104 -8.54 10.30 14.71
C ILE A 104 -8.21 9.86 13.29
N GLY A 105 -7.15 9.05 13.14
CA GLY A 105 -6.80 8.38 11.90
C GLY A 105 -7.44 6.99 11.82
N VAL A 106 -8.03 6.66 10.68
CA VAL A 106 -8.69 5.37 10.43
C VAL A 106 -8.29 4.82 9.09
N ASP A 107 -7.80 3.59 9.06
CA ASP A 107 -7.57 2.87 7.81
C ASP A 107 -8.83 2.08 7.44
N GLY A 108 -9.32 2.27 6.23
CA GLY A 108 -10.58 1.69 5.79
C GLY A 108 -10.66 1.43 4.30
N THR A 109 -11.83 0.98 3.89
CA THR A 109 -12.19 0.79 2.48
C THR A 109 -13.44 1.59 2.15
N VAL A 110 -13.46 2.18 0.96
CA VAL A 110 -14.59 2.93 0.43
C VAL A 110 -14.96 2.41 -0.96
N GLN A 111 -16.22 2.42 -1.29
CA GLN A 111 -16.70 2.18 -2.64
C GLN A 111 -17.07 3.50 -3.29
N LEU A 112 -16.38 3.87 -4.36
CA LEU A 112 -16.62 5.07 -5.14
C LEU A 112 -16.72 4.71 -6.63
N GLU A 113 -17.77 5.15 -7.29
CA GLU A 113 -17.99 4.88 -8.72
C GLU A 113 -17.86 3.38 -9.10
N GLY A 114 -18.34 2.49 -8.22
CA GLY A 114 -18.30 1.03 -8.43
C GLY A 114 -16.92 0.37 -8.21
N LYS A 115 -15.93 1.13 -7.76
CA LYS A 115 -14.60 0.62 -7.42
C LYS A 115 -14.36 0.71 -5.92
N SER A 116 -13.60 -0.27 -5.39
CA SER A 116 -13.20 -0.30 -3.99
C SER A 116 -11.79 0.25 -3.84
N TYR A 117 -11.61 1.21 -2.94
CA TYR A 117 -10.31 1.82 -2.63
C TYR A 117 -9.97 1.61 -1.17
N ARG A 118 -8.71 1.31 -0.90
CA ARG A 118 -8.16 1.44 0.46
C ARG A 118 -7.78 2.88 0.68
N LEU A 119 -8.21 3.41 1.82
CA LEU A 119 -7.97 4.80 2.19
C LEU A 119 -7.58 4.92 3.65
N ARG A 120 -7.02 6.08 3.97
CA ARG A 120 -6.87 6.58 5.34
C ARG A 120 -7.77 7.80 5.51
N ALA A 121 -8.69 7.73 6.46
CA ALA A 121 -9.54 8.84 6.81
C ALA A 121 -9.01 9.57 8.04
N TYR A 122 -9.13 10.87 8.04
CA TYR A 122 -8.89 11.74 9.19
C TYR A 122 -10.22 12.32 9.62
N LEU A 123 -10.63 11.99 10.84
CA LEU A 123 -11.94 12.27 11.39
C LEU A 123 -11.79 13.12 12.65
N ASP A 124 -12.67 14.07 12.81
CA ASP A 124 -12.81 14.86 14.04
C ASP A 124 -13.89 14.22 14.92
N LEU A 125 -13.53 13.10 15.55
CA LEU A 125 -14.40 12.32 16.44
C LEU A 125 -13.74 12.17 17.79
N GLY A 126 -14.56 12.20 18.86
CA GLY A 126 -14.11 11.91 20.23
C GLY A 126 -14.11 10.44 20.59
N GLU A 127 -14.58 9.56 19.71
CA GLU A 127 -14.77 8.13 19.97
C GLU A 127 -13.78 7.28 19.18
N THR A 128 -13.33 6.18 19.76
CA THR A 128 -12.48 5.20 19.09
C THR A 128 -13.33 4.30 18.21
N LEU A 129 -12.85 4.05 16.99
CA LEU A 129 -13.50 3.18 16.03
C LEU A 129 -12.86 1.80 15.99
N GLU A 130 -13.70 0.77 15.83
CA GLU A 130 -13.28 -0.62 15.75
C GLU A 130 -13.35 -1.18 14.32
N PRO A 131 -12.61 -2.25 14.02
CA PRO A 131 -12.70 -2.93 12.73
C PRO A 131 -14.12 -3.44 12.48
N GLY A 132 -14.68 -3.05 11.33
CA GLY A 132 -16.04 -3.37 10.92
C GLY A 132 -17.00 -2.19 10.99
N ASP A 133 -16.74 -1.19 11.82
CA ASP A 133 -17.58 -0.01 11.90
C ASP A 133 -17.67 0.71 10.54
N THR A 134 -18.77 1.41 10.34
CA THR A 134 -18.98 2.20 9.13
C THR A 134 -19.16 3.66 9.49
N VAL A 135 -18.42 4.51 8.77
CA VAL A 135 -18.47 5.95 8.91
C VAL A 135 -19.06 6.54 7.64
N SER A 136 -20.21 7.21 7.77
CA SER A 136 -20.93 7.82 6.66
C SER A 136 -20.88 9.34 6.78
N GLY A 137 -20.58 10.02 5.69
CA GLY A 137 -20.52 11.48 5.67
C GLY A 137 -19.95 12.03 4.38
N GLN A 138 -19.68 13.33 4.37
CA GLN A 138 -19.05 14.01 3.27
C GLN A 138 -17.55 14.11 3.47
N PHE A 139 -16.79 13.60 2.50
CA PHE A 139 -15.34 13.53 2.54
C PHE A 139 -14.71 14.21 1.34
N ARG A 140 -13.63 14.92 1.57
CA ARG A 140 -12.74 15.41 0.54
C ARG A 140 -11.61 14.42 0.34
N PHE A 141 -11.52 13.89 -0.88
CA PHE A 141 -10.51 12.89 -1.23
C PHE A 141 -9.24 13.53 -1.78
N ARG A 142 -8.09 12.96 -1.42
CA ARG A 142 -6.80 13.31 -1.98
C ARG A 142 -6.05 12.02 -2.35
N ALA A 143 -5.57 11.95 -3.58
CA ALA A 143 -4.77 10.81 -4.02
C ALA A 143 -3.37 10.82 -3.35
N THR A 144 -2.90 9.65 -2.95
CA THR A 144 -1.58 9.50 -2.30
C THR A 144 -0.42 9.41 -3.30
N THR A 145 -0.72 9.58 -4.59
CA THR A 145 0.20 9.42 -5.72
C THR A 145 0.66 10.72 -6.40
N PRO A 146 0.66 11.89 -5.78
CA PRO A 146 1.34 13.04 -6.35
C PRO A 146 2.86 12.79 -6.32
N LYS A 147 3.54 13.41 -7.24
CA LYS A 147 4.96 13.18 -7.55
C LYS A 147 5.94 13.33 -6.36
N GLU A 148 5.52 13.92 -5.25
CA GLU A 148 6.39 14.36 -4.16
C GLU A 148 6.32 13.56 -2.86
N SER A 149 5.24 12.84 -2.57
CA SER A 149 5.09 12.07 -1.30
C SER A 149 4.77 10.58 -1.51
N ARG A 150 5.32 10.02 -2.52
CA ARG A 150 4.92 8.78 -3.16
C ARG A 150 4.94 7.52 -2.33
N THR A 151 5.66 7.47 -1.24
CA THR A 151 6.18 6.15 -0.93
C THR A 151 5.54 5.54 0.29
N TYR A 152 5.25 6.31 1.31
CA TYR A 152 4.78 5.73 2.57
C TYR A 152 3.37 5.15 2.47
N HIS A 153 2.41 5.96 2.01
CA HIS A 153 1.01 5.53 1.95
C HIS A 153 0.77 4.47 0.87
N ALA A 154 1.28 4.71 -0.34
CA ALA A 154 1.16 3.76 -1.45
C ALA A 154 1.88 2.44 -1.16
N GLY A 155 3.02 2.45 -0.47
CA GLY A 155 3.73 1.26 -0.01
C GLY A 155 2.92 0.42 0.97
N ASN A 156 2.05 1.06 1.75
CA ASN A 156 1.10 0.40 2.66
C ASN A 156 -0.24 0.04 1.97
N GLY A 157 -0.35 0.26 0.66
CA GLY A 157 -1.57 -0.01 -0.12
C GLY A 157 -2.70 0.99 0.14
N ILE A 158 -2.39 2.18 0.66
CA ILE A 158 -3.34 3.27 0.87
C ILE A 158 -3.24 4.21 -0.33
N PHE A 159 -4.31 4.28 -1.12
CA PHE A 159 -4.32 5.02 -2.37
C PHE A 159 -5.04 6.37 -2.28
N LEU A 160 -5.90 6.53 -1.28
CA LEU A 160 -6.65 7.75 -1.02
C LEU A 160 -6.48 8.20 0.42
N LEU A 161 -6.42 9.50 0.63
CA LEU A 161 -6.64 10.14 1.92
C LEU A 161 -8.02 10.77 1.89
N ALA A 162 -8.80 10.61 2.95
CA ALA A 162 -10.12 11.20 3.10
C ALA A 162 -10.10 12.16 4.29
N TYR A 163 -10.52 13.38 4.06
CA TYR A 163 -10.65 14.40 5.08
C TYR A 163 -12.12 14.68 5.29
N GLN A 164 -12.58 14.65 6.51
CA GLN A 164 -13.93 14.98 6.88
C GLN A 164 -14.23 16.45 6.51
N VAL A 165 -15.39 16.71 5.91
CA VAL A 165 -15.87 18.05 5.55
C VAL A 165 -16.98 18.49 6.49
N ASP A 166 -17.97 17.62 6.70
CA ASP A 166 -19.13 17.86 7.54
C ASP A 166 -19.23 16.82 8.66
N GLU A 167 -20.24 16.92 9.50
CA GLU A 167 -20.52 15.92 10.53
C GLU A 167 -20.67 14.55 9.92
N VAL A 168 -20.08 13.55 10.56
CA VAL A 168 -20.14 12.16 10.15
C VAL A 168 -20.97 11.34 11.10
N SER A 169 -21.69 10.37 10.60
CA SER A 169 -22.42 9.39 11.39
C SER A 169 -21.64 8.08 11.47
N VAL A 170 -21.48 7.57 12.68
CA VAL A 170 -20.84 6.28 12.93
C VAL A 170 -21.93 5.24 13.18
N SER A 171 -21.85 4.13 12.46
CA SER A 171 -22.69 2.97 12.68
C SER A 171 -21.81 1.82 13.13
N PRO A 172 -21.91 1.40 14.41
CA PRO A 172 -21.12 0.31 14.93
C PRO A 172 -21.50 -1.02 14.25
N HIS A 173 -20.49 -1.84 13.98
CA HIS A 173 -20.72 -3.14 13.37
C HIS A 173 -20.99 -4.19 14.43
N THR A 174 -22.18 -4.79 14.35
CA THR A 174 -22.65 -5.79 15.34
C THR A 174 -22.16 -7.22 15.03
N ASP A 175 -21.84 -7.50 13.75
CA ASP A 175 -21.50 -8.85 13.31
C ASP A 175 -19.99 -9.02 13.12
N ALA A 176 -19.41 -10.04 13.76
CA ALA A 176 -18.01 -10.38 13.60
C ALA A 176 -17.73 -10.93 12.18
N SER A 177 -17.16 -10.10 11.32
CA SER A 177 -16.72 -10.56 10.00
C SER A 177 -15.36 -11.25 10.10
N TRP A 178 -15.16 -12.32 9.33
CA TRP A 178 -13.87 -12.99 9.21
C TRP A 178 -12.75 -12.07 8.70
N ARG A 179 -13.11 -10.99 8.00
CA ARG A 179 -12.18 -9.97 7.49
C ARG A 179 -11.56 -9.14 8.61
N ASP A 180 -12.23 -9.01 9.74
CA ASP A 180 -11.81 -8.19 10.86
C ASP A 180 -10.96 -8.99 11.88
N ILE A 181 -10.91 -10.33 11.73
CA ILE A 181 -10.12 -11.22 12.61
C ILE A 181 -8.63 -10.81 12.67
N PRO A 182 -7.92 -10.51 11.57
CA PRO A 182 -6.50 -10.14 11.64
C PRO A 182 -6.26 -8.87 12.45
N ALA A 183 -7.10 -7.85 12.31
CA ALA A 183 -7.00 -6.60 13.06
C ALA A 183 -7.26 -6.82 14.56
N ARG A 184 -8.31 -7.55 14.88
CA ARG A 184 -8.65 -7.90 16.27
C ARG A 184 -7.56 -8.76 16.92
N LEU A 185 -7.00 -9.72 16.19
CA LEU A 185 -5.89 -10.54 16.68
C LEU A 185 -4.65 -9.71 16.95
N ARG A 186 -4.30 -8.81 16.00
CA ARG A 186 -3.17 -7.87 16.17
C ARG A 186 -3.36 -7.03 17.45
N HIS A 187 -4.53 -6.43 17.62
CA HIS A 187 -4.84 -5.61 18.78
C HIS A 187 -4.77 -6.42 20.09
N ARG A 188 -5.26 -7.65 20.10
CA ARG A 188 -5.16 -8.55 21.26
C ARG A 188 -3.70 -8.89 21.60
N ILE A 189 -2.87 -9.16 20.58
CA ILE A 189 -1.43 -9.40 20.77
C ILE A 189 -0.75 -8.13 21.34
N GLN A 190 -1.10 -6.95 20.82
CA GLN A 190 -0.57 -5.67 21.34
C GLN A 190 -0.92 -5.49 22.82
N ALA A 191 -2.16 -5.75 23.23
CA ALA A 191 -2.58 -5.66 24.63
C ALA A 191 -1.82 -6.65 25.51
N ILE A 192 -1.62 -7.88 25.08
CA ILE A 192 -0.82 -8.89 25.81
C ILE A 192 0.63 -8.43 25.93
N LEU A 193 1.25 -7.92 24.87
CA LEU A 193 2.63 -7.43 24.92
C LEU A 193 2.80 -6.26 25.90
N GLN A 194 1.81 -5.37 25.97
CA GLN A 194 1.82 -4.25 26.92
C GLN A 194 1.71 -4.70 28.38
N THR A 195 1.00 -5.80 28.65
CA THR A 195 0.84 -6.32 30.02
C THR A 195 1.97 -7.25 30.45
N CYS A 196 2.56 -8.01 29.52
CA CYS A 196 3.57 -9.03 29.84
C CYS A 196 5.01 -8.53 29.74
N ILE A 197 5.26 -7.42 29.06
CA ILE A 197 6.61 -6.88 28.83
C ILE A 197 6.77 -5.55 29.58
N PRO A 198 7.94 -5.27 30.21
CA PRO A 198 8.21 -3.98 30.79
C PRO A 198 7.96 -2.81 29.85
N GLN A 199 7.46 -1.68 30.35
CA GLN A 199 7.00 -0.54 29.55
C GLN A 199 8.08 0.05 28.63
N ASP A 200 9.35 -0.03 29.03
CA ASP A 200 10.49 0.41 28.26
C ASP A 200 10.83 -0.51 27.07
N ALA A 201 10.55 -1.82 27.18
CA ALA A 201 10.80 -2.82 26.13
C ALA A 201 9.57 -3.12 25.25
N ALA A 202 8.35 -2.83 25.73
CA ALA A 202 7.11 -3.12 25.02
C ALA A 202 7.02 -2.47 23.62
N PRO A 203 7.43 -1.20 23.39
CA PRO A 203 7.43 -0.59 22.06
C PRO A 203 8.35 -1.31 21.08
N PHE A 204 9.51 -1.77 21.55
CA PHE A 204 10.46 -2.52 20.74
C PHE A 204 9.92 -3.91 20.36
N ALA A 205 9.31 -4.62 21.30
CA ALA A 205 8.66 -5.90 21.05
C ALA A 205 7.52 -5.78 20.04
N ARG A 206 6.70 -4.71 20.13
CA ARG A 206 5.63 -4.41 19.15
C ARG A 206 6.19 -4.17 17.76
N ALA A 207 7.26 -3.39 17.64
CA ALA A 207 7.92 -3.12 16.38
C ALA A 207 8.46 -4.40 15.73
N LEU A 208 9.11 -5.28 16.49
CA LEU A 208 9.68 -6.53 16.00
C LEU A 208 8.63 -7.57 15.61
N LEU A 209 7.59 -7.74 16.43
CA LEU A 209 6.61 -8.82 16.24
C LEU A 209 5.46 -8.43 15.31
N LEU A 210 5.05 -7.17 15.34
CA LEU A 210 3.88 -6.69 14.63
C LEU A 210 4.21 -5.66 13.52
N GLY A 211 5.46 -5.24 13.42
CA GLY A 211 5.88 -4.16 12.52
C GLY A 211 5.34 -2.78 12.91
N ASP A 212 4.85 -2.63 14.14
CA ASP A 212 4.25 -1.40 14.63
C ASP A 212 5.31 -0.49 15.27
N THR A 213 5.75 0.50 14.53
CA THR A 213 6.78 1.46 14.96
C THR A 213 6.21 2.74 15.56
N THR A 214 4.89 2.88 15.66
CA THR A 214 4.23 4.12 16.10
C THR A 214 4.54 4.53 17.53
N SER A 215 4.84 3.56 18.39
CA SER A 215 5.18 3.76 19.79
C SER A 215 6.68 3.82 20.09
N LEU A 216 7.54 3.67 19.06
CA LEU A 216 9.00 3.81 19.22
C LEU A 216 9.37 5.27 19.47
N SER A 217 10.26 5.51 20.45
CA SER A 217 10.83 6.85 20.61
C SER A 217 11.61 7.25 19.36
N TYR A 218 11.58 8.52 19.02
CA TYR A 218 12.27 9.07 17.83
C TYR A 218 13.75 8.66 17.77
N ALA A 219 14.45 8.60 18.91
CA ALA A 219 15.84 8.21 19.00
C ALA A 219 16.07 6.74 18.57
N ILE A 220 15.17 5.83 18.96
CA ILE A 220 15.25 4.41 18.60
C ILE A 220 14.87 4.20 17.13
N ASP A 221 13.83 4.85 16.66
CA ASP A 221 13.39 4.77 15.27
C ASP A 221 14.48 5.28 14.30
N THR A 222 15.15 6.37 14.66
CA THR A 222 16.26 6.92 13.87
C THR A 222 17.49 5.99 13.88
N SER A 223 17.84 5.40 15.01
CA SER A 223 18.97 4.47 15.09
C SER A 223 18.75 3.16 14.33
N LEU A 224 17.50 2.70 14.19
CA LEU A 224 17.14 1.54 13.39
C LEU A 224 17.16 1.83 11.88
N LYS A 225 16.89 3.07 11.46
CA LYS A 225 16.90 3.48 10.04
C LYS A 225 18.29 3.76 9.49
N ILE A 226 19.28 4.01 10.33
CA ILE A 226 20.67 4.35 9.92
C ILE A 226 21.55 3.08 9.70
N ARG A 227 21.06 1.89 9.97
CA ARG A 227 21.73 0.62 9.69
C ARG A 227 21.09 -0.10 8.51
#